data_ed8af6a319edf774f678b36866fde15f
#
_entry.id   ed8af6a319edf774f678b36866fde15f
#
_cell.length_a   1.000
_cell.length_b   1.000
_cell.length_c   1.000
_cell.angle_alpha   90.00
_cell.angle_beta   90.00
_cell.angle_gamma   90.00
#
_symmetry.space_group_name_H-M   'P 1'
#
loop_
_entity.id
_entity.type
_entity.pdbx_description
1 polymer ?
#
loop_
_entity_poly.entity_id
_entity_poly.type
_entity_poly.pdbx_seq_one_letter_code
_entity_poly.pdbx_strand_id
1 'polypeptide(L)'
;MVIYGVNDMTRVTLADLYQQARDCYYDIWDAAKGYDREPKIYLHWTAGHYGQFFDDYHVQIDKDGAIYMPPDTSLGDILAATWRRNSGSVAISVCGCFDATTGSNLGSNPPTAAQLESLYQATTVIADALDLTIDLNHVMSHGEAGDNEDGIYPHEPYGPKSTVERWDLEYLGTDESPAYNPYDDEHRGGTIIRAKANWYRSYYGTAKLQEYFEDSQHKIKSK
;
A
#
# COMPACT_ATOMS: atom_id res chain seq x y z
N MET A 1 -1.68 12.45 -14.33
CA MET A 1 -0.89 12.44 -13.09
C MET A 1 -0.76 13.88 -12.59
N VAL A 2 -1.38 14.19 -11.49
CA VAL A 2 -1.26 15.47 -10.77
C VAL A 2 -0.31 15.26 -9.59
N ILE A 3 0.54 16.24 -9.31
CA ILE A 3 1.48 16.21 -8.18
C ILE A 3 0.98 17.21 -7.14
N TYR A 4 0.87 16.73 -5.90
CA TYR A 4 0.46 17.52 -4.75
C TYR A 4 1.60 17.70 -3.75
N GLY A 5 1.60 18.83 -3.03
CA GLY A 5 2.37 19.00 -1.81
C GLY A 5 1.56 18.59 -0.57
N VAL A 6 2.20 18.51 0.58
CA VAL A 6 1.55 18.09 1.83
C VAL A 6 0.34 18.95 2.22
N ASN A 7 0.35 20.22 1.89
CA ASN A 7 -0.75 21.15 2.21
C ASN A 7 -2.00 20.95 1.33
N ASP A 8 -1.85 20.25 0.22
CA ASP A 8 -2.94 19.96 -0.71
C ASP A 8 -3.66 18.65 -0.36
N MET A 9 -3.07 17.86 0.55
CA MET A 9 -3.55 16.53 0.91
C MET A 9 -4.40 16.55 2.17
N THR A 10 -5.35 15.63 2.24
CA THR A 10 -6.13 15.38 3.45
C THR A 10 -5.40 14.37 4.33
N ARG A 11 -4.97 14.80 5.54
CA ARG A 11 -4.41 13.88 6.53
C ARG A 11 -5.51 13.03 7.15
N VAL A 12 -5.30 11.72 7.21
CA VAL A 12 -6.26 10.74 7.72
C VAL A 12 -5.64 9.86 8.81
N THR A 13 -6.49 9.31 9.66
CA THR A 13 -6.13 8.32 10.69
C THR A 13 -6.45 6.89 10.21
N LEU A 14 -6.00 5.88 10.95
CA LEU A 14 -6.41 4.49 10.68
C LEU A 14 -7.92 4.30 10.90
N ALA A 15 -8.53 5.01 11.84
CA ALA A 15 -9.96 4.98 12.07
C ALA A 15 -10.73 5.56 10.86
N ASP A 16 -10.21 6.67 10.28
CA ASP A 16 -10.79 7.24 9.06
C ASP A 16 -10.70 6.26 7.88
N LEU A 17 -9.56 5.59 7.71
CA LEU A 17 -9.39 4.58 6.65
C LEU A 17 -10.33 3.39 6.82
N TYR A 18 -10.47 2.89 8.06
CA TYR A 18 -11.41 1.82 8.35
C TYR A 18 -12.84 2.23 8.01
N GLN A 19 -13.26 3.41 8.48
CA GLN A 19 -14.61 3.91 8.24
C GLN A 19 -14.87 4.14 6.75
N GLN A 20 -13.95 4.77 6.02
CA GLN A 20 -14.08 4.96 4.57
C GLN A 20 -14.16 3.64 3.81
N ALA A 21 -13.34 2.65 4.18
CA ALA A 21 -13.41 1.33 3.55
C ALA A 21 -14.76 0.63 3.81
N ARG A 22 -15.32 0.78 5.02
CA ARG A 22 -16.68 0.31 5.33
C ARG A 22 -17.76 1.04 4.54
N ASP A 23 -17.64 2.36 4.42
CA ASP A 23 -18.60 3.18 3.66
C ASP A 23 -18.59 2.83 2.16
N CYS A 24 -17.42 2.51 1.61
CA CYS A 24 -17.23 2.12 0.20
C CYS A 24 -17.31 0.60 -0.03
N TYR A 25 -17.65 -0.20 0.98
CA TYR A 25 -17.60 -1.67 0.93
C TYR A 25 -18.29 -2.23 -0.30
N TYR A 26 -19.55 -1.87 -0.50
CA TYR A 26 -20.34 -2.39 -1.62
C TYR A 26 -19.85 -1.91 -2.97
N ASP A 27 -19.39 -0.66 -3.08
CA ASP A 27 -18.86 -0.10 -4.32
C ASP A 27 -17.59 -0.84 -4.75
N ILE A 28 -16.69 -1.12 -3.81
CA ILE A 28 -15.44 -1.86 -4.06
C ILE A 28 -15.73 -3.32 -4.44
N TRP A 29 -16.63 -4.00 -3.67
CA TRP A 29 -16.98 -5.38 -3.95
C TRP A 29 -17.71 -5.55 -5.28
N ASP A 30 -18.65 -4.67 -5.61
CA ASP A 30 -19.40 -4.74 -6.87
C ASP A 30 -18.50 -4.42 -8.08
N ALA A 31 -17.55 -3.47 -7.93
CA ALA A 31 -16.55 -3.21 -8.96
C ALA A 31 -15.62 -4.41 -9.20
N ALA A 32 -15.20 -5.12 -8.14
CA ALA A 32 -14.39 -6.33 -8.25
C ALA A 32 -15.16 -7.49 -8.91
N LYS A 33 -16.41 -7.74 -8.46
CA LYS A 33 -17.31 -8.77 -9.04
C LYS A 33 -17.57 -8.56 -10.52
N GLY A 34 -17.59 -7.31 -10.98
CA GLY A 34 -17.71 -6.98 -12.41
C GLY A 34 -16.59 -7.58 -13.28
N TYR A 35 -15.49 -8.00 -12.65
CA TYR A 35 -14.35 -8.69 -13.29
C TYR A 35 -14.16 -10.13 -12.77
N ASP A 36 -15.18 -10.70 -12.16
CA ASP A 36 -15.21 -12.08 -11.63
C ASP A 36 -14.09 -12.33 -10.60
N ARG A 37 -13.89 -11.37 -9.69
CA ARG A 37 -12.87 -11.44 -8.63
C ARG A 37 -13.33 -10.80 -7.32
N GLU A 38 -12.54 -10.99 -6.26
CA GLU A 38 -12.67 -10.30 -4.98
C GLU A 38 -11.85 -9.00 -4.96
N PRO A 39 -12.14 -8.04 -4.07
CA PRO A 39 -11.34 -6.83 -3.89
C PRO A 39 -9.89 -7.13 -3.57
N LYS A 40 -9.01 -6.20 -3.94
CA LYS A 40 -7.57 -6.31 -3.71
C LYS A 40 -6.98 -5.03 -3.14
N ILE A 41 -5.86 -5.16 -2.44
CA ILE A 41 -5.02 -4.06 -1.98
C ILE A 41 -3.68 -4.18 -2.71
N TYR A 42 -3.32 -3.16 -3.47
CA TYR A 42 -2.02 -3.08 -4.13
C TYR A 42 -1.13 -2.06 -3.44
N LEU A 43 0.11 -2.48 -3.18
CA LEU A 43 1.09 -1.73 -2.41
C LEU A 43 2.17 -1.19 -3.34
N HIS A 44 2.49 0.11 -3.17
CA HIS A 44 3.37 0.85 -4.06
C HIS A 44 4.41 1.67 -3.31
N TRP A 45 5.45 2.08 -4.00
CA TRP A 45 6.14 3.32 -3.72
C TRP A 45 5.80 4.35 -4.82
N THR A 46 6.00 5.63 -4.56
CA THR A 46 5.65 6.66 -5.55
C THR A 46 6.73 6.88 -6.61
N ALA A 47 7.95 6.37 -6.41
CA ALA A 47 9.15 6.74 -7.15
C ALA A 47 9.43 8.26 -7.17
N GLY A 48 8.84 9.00 -6.23
CA GLY A 48 8.98 10.42 -6.02
C GLY A 48 9.85 10.78 -4.82
N HIS A 49 9.83 12.04 -4.43
CA HIS A 49 10.48 12.51 -3.20
C HIS A 49 9.53 12.36 -2.00
N TYR A 50 10.11 12.42 -0.78
CA TYR A 50 9.30 12.63 0.42
C TYR A 50 8.51 13.93 0.32
N GLY A 51 7.27 13.92 0.82
CA GLY A 51 6.37 15.06 0.73
C GLY A 51 5.82 15.36 -0.67
N GLN A 52 6.02 14.45 -1.62
CA GLN A 52 5.47 14.51 -2.97
C GLN A 52 4.41 13.42 -3.13
N PHE A 53 3.19 13.84 -3.46
CA PHE A 53 2.02 12.97 -3.55
C PHE A 53 1.41 13.01 -4.96
N PHE A 54 0.63 11.98 -5.29
CA PHE A 54 0.10 11.79 -6.65
C PHE A 54 -1.39 11.41 -6.61
N ASP A 55 -2.12 11.74 -7.69
CA ASP A 55 -3.54 11.38 -7.85
C ASP A 55 -3.79 9.92 -8.27
N ASP A 56 -2.73 9.15 -8.44
CA ASP A 56 -2.81 7.75 -8.85
C ASP A 56 -3.10 6.78 -7.67
N TYR A 57 -2.95 7.22 -6.42
CA TYR A 57 -3.05 6.38 -5.22
C TYR A 57 -4.11 6.90 -4.26
N HIS A 58 -4.87 5.97 -3.65
CA HIS A 58 -5.88 6.30 -2.63
C HIS A 58 -5.24 6.77 -1.32
N VAL A 59 -4.24 6.02 -0.85
CA VAL A 59 -3.57 6.25 0.42
C VAL A 59 -2.08 6.41 0.19
N GLN A 60 -1.52 7.47 0.75
CA GLN A 60 -0.09 7.78 0.61
C GLN A 60 0.52 8.12 1.96
N ILE A 61 1.67 7.53 2.24
CA ILE A 61 2.33 7.58 3.54
C ILE A 61 3.65 8.35 3.39
N ASP A 62 3.78 9.48 4.09
CA ASP A 62 5.01 10.28 4.03
C ASP A 62 6.08 9.76 5.00
N LYS A 63 7.27 10.28 4.90
CA LYS A 63 8.50 9.84 5.60
C LYS A 63 8.37 9.70 7.12
N ASP A 64 7.48 10.47 7.74
CA ASP A 64 7.21 10.45 9.19
C ASP A 64 6.13 9.44 9.59
N GLY A 65 5.60 8.68 8.62
CA GLY A 65 4.50 7.74 8.82
C GLY A 65 3.11 8.40 8.80
N ALA A 66 3.01 9.70 8.56
CA ALA A 66 1.73 10.38 8.41
C ALA A 66 1.02 9.89 7.14
N ILE A 67 -0.28 9.64 7.27
CA ILE A 67 -1.12 9.05 6.22
C ILE A 67 -1.98 10.13 5.60
N TYR A 68 -2.03 10.15 4.28
CA TYR A 68 -2.74 11.15 3.49
C TYR A 68 -3.58 10.51 2.38
N MET A 69 -4.64 11.22 1.99
CA MET A 69 -5.44 10.93 0.80
C MET A 69 -5.50 12.17 -0.09
N PRO A 70 -5.52 12.04 -1.42
CA PRO A 70 -5.74 13.18 -2.30
C PRO A 70 -7.08 13.86 -2.01
N PRO A 71 -7.22 15.16 -2.29
CA PRO A 71 -8.49 15.85 -2.11
C PRO A 71 -9.59 15.21 -2.98
N ASP A 72 -10.79 15.19 -2.45
CA ASP A 72 -11.99 14.67 -3.16
C ASP A 72 -11.87 13.19 -3.61
N THR A 73 -10.97 12.42 -3.00
CA THR A 73 -10.75 10.99 -3.31
C THR A 73 -11.39 10.11 -2.24
N SER A 74 -12.06 9.06 -2.70
CA SER A 74 -12.66 7.99 -1.90
C SER A 74 -11.94 6.67 -2.15
N LEU A 75 -11.94 5.74 -1.17
CA LEU A 75 -11.40 4.40 -1.37
C LEU A 75 -12.17 3.56 -2.41
N GLY A 76 -13.40 3.97 -2.75
CA GLY A 76 -14.21 3.36 -3.80
C GLY A 76 -13.89 3.84 -5.22
N ASP A 77 -13.05 4.86 -5.39
CA ASP A 77 -12.70 5.39 -6.69
C ASP A 77 -11.80 4.41 -7.48
N ILE A 78 -11.81 4.55 -8.80
CA ILE A 78 -10.94 3.75 -9.67
C ILE A 78 -9.76 4.62 -10.09
N LEU A 79 -8.62 4.47 -9.41
CA LEU A 79 -7.40 5.23 -9.67
C LEU A 79 -6.40 4.43 -10.51
N ALA A 80 -5.56 5.11 -11.28
CA ALA A 80 -4.68 4.48 -12.28
C ALA A 80 -3.35 3.95 -11.69
N ALA A 81 -3.40 3.24 -10.57
CA ALA A 81 -2.22 2.75 -9.85
C ALA A 81 -1.62 1.46 -10.42
N THR A 82 -2.47 0.51 -10.80
CA THR A 82 -2.03 -0.84 -11.20
C THR A 82 -2.72 -1.24 -12.50
N TRP A 83 -1.94 -1.49 -13.54
CA TRP A 83 -2.47 -1.73 -14.89
C TRP A 83 -3.50 -2.86 -14.94
N ARG A 84 -4.71 -2.55 -15.44
CA ARG A 84 -5.87 -3.46 -15.56
C ARG A 84 -6.33 -4.11 -14.24
N ARG A 85 -5.92 -3.56 -13.10
CA ARG A 85 -6.24 -4.07 -11.76
C ARG A 85 -6.93 -3.05 -10.85
N ASN A 86 -7.26 -1.88 -11.39
CA ASN A 86 -7.75 -0.75 -10.59
C ASN A 86 -9.19 -0.90 -10.08
N SER A 87 -10.07 -1.55 -10.87
CA SER A 87 -11.48 -1.73 -10.46
C SER A 87 -11.61 -2.67 -9.28
N GLY A 88 -12.25 -2.20 -8.21
CA GLY A 88 -12.43 -2.99 -6.98
C GLY A 88 -11.11 -3.20 -6.22
N SER A 89 -10.19 -2.25 -6.29
CA SER A 89 -8.93 -2.32 -5.54
C SER A 89 -8.60 -1.00 -4.85
N VAL A 90 -7.87 -1.09 -3.74
CA VAL A 90 -7.30 0.04 -3.02
C VAL A 90 -5.80 0.06 -3.23
N ALA A 91 -5.27 1.20 -3.67
CA ALA A 91 -3.83 1.41 -3.84
C ALA A 91 -3.27 2.20 -2.65
N ILE A 92 -2.28 1.62 -1.97
CA ILE A 92 -1.55 2.26 -0.85
C ILE A 92 -0.11 2.44 -1.29
N SER A 93 0.45 3.64 -1.15
CA SER A 93 1.84 3.91 -1.50
C SER A 93 2.64 4.55 -0.36
N VAL A 94 3.95 4.30 -0.35
CA VAL A 94 4.91 5.09 0.43
C VAL A 94 5.52 6.16 -0.47
N CYS A 95 5.57 7.41 0.01
CA CYS A 95 6.20 8.52 -0.72
C CYS A 95 7.70 8.37 -0.66
N GLY A 96 8.34 8.13 -1.80
CA GLY A 96 9.79 7.95 -1.82
C GLY A 96 10.29 7.11 -2.98
N CYS A 97 11.50 6.62 -2.82
CA CYS A 97 12.25 5.79 -3.79
C CYS A 97 12.60 6.54 -5.09
N PHE A 98 12.80 7.88 -5.00
CA PHE A 98 13.27 8.66 -6.14
C PHE A 98 14.65 8.16 -6.58
N ASP A 99 14.82 7.96 -7.88
CA ASP A 99 16.04 7.37 -8.48
C ASP A 99 16.38 5.96 -7.98
N ALA A 100 15.40 5.21 -7.46
CA ALA A 100 15.61 3.81 -7.10
C ALA A 100 15.99 2.97 -8.34
N THR A 101 16.88 2.00 -8.11
CA THR A 101 17.29 1.00 -9.10
C THR A 101 17.15 -0.39 -8.52
N THR A 102 17.07 -1.40 -9.35
CA THR A 102 17.09 -2.79 -8.90
C THR A 102 18.37 -3.13 -8.14
N GLY A 103 18.36 -4.21 -7.38
CA GLY A 103 19.51 -4.62 -6.57
C GLY A 103 19.40 -4.13 -5.14
N SER A 104 20.25 -3.23 -4.70
CA SER A 104 20.29 -2.75 -3.31
C SER A 104 20.13 -1.24 -3.17
N ASN A 105 19.67 -0.57 -4.23
CA ASN A 105 19.56 0.89 -4.24
C ASN A 105 18.09 1.33 -4.34
N LEU A 106 17.56 1.80 -3.22
CA LEU A 106 16.21 2.38 -3.08
C LEU A 106 16.17 3.90 -3.36
N GLY A 107 17.22 4.43 -3.96
CA GLY A 107 17.31 5.85 -4.34
C GLY A 107 17.63 6.78 -3.17
N SER A 108 17.40 8.08 -3.40
CA SER A 108 17.71 9.13 -2.42
C SER A 108 16.69 9.25 -1.29
N ASN A 109 15.51 8.63 -1.45
CA ASN A 109 14.39 8.68 -0.51
C ASN A 109 13.89 7.25 -0.19
N PRO A 110 14.72 6.37 0.43
CA PRO A 110 14.32 5.00 0.72
C PRO A 110 13.16 4.95 1.72
N PRO A 111 12.37 3.86 1.77
CA PRO A 111 11.30 3.73 2.75
C PRO A 111 11.84 3.87 4.18
N THR A 112 11.17 4.67 5.00
CA THR A 112 11.51 4.81 6.42
C THR A 112 10.81 3.75 7.26
N ALA A 113 11.37 3.46 8.44
CA ALA A 113 10.70 2.57 9.41
C ALA A 113 9.30 3.07 9.77
N ALA A 114 9.11 4.39 9.90
CA ALA A 114 7.81 4.99 10.20
C ALA A 114 6.80 4.78 9.06
N GLN A 115 7.23 4.92 7.80
CA GLN A 115 6.39 4.62 6.64
C GLN A 115 5.97 3.15 6.61
N LEU A 116 6.91 2.24 6.80
CA LEU A 116 6.64 0.81 6.77
C LEU A 116 5.68 0.39 7.89
N GLU A 117 5.87 0.92 9.10
CA GLU A 117 4.93 0.69 10.20
C GLU A 117 3.51 1.15 9.85
N SER A 118 3.35 2.37 9.33
CA SER A 118 2.04 2.86 8.91
C SER A 118 1.46 2.06 7.75
N LEU A 119 2.30 1.58 6.82
CA LEU A 119 1.88 0.74 5.70
C LEU A 119 1.29 -0.60 6.19
N TYR A 120 1.96 -1.27 7.14
CA TYR A 120 1.46 -2.52 7.73
C TYR A 120 0.11 -2.34 8.38
N GLN A 121 -0.07 -1.25 9.11
CA GLN A 121 -1.27 -0.95 9.86
C GLN A 121 -2.42 -0.48 8.96
N ALA A 122 -2.16 0.38 7.98
CA ALA A 122 -3.15 0.79 6.98
C ALA A 122 -3.65 -0.41 6.18
N THR A 123 -2.74 -1.31 5.78
CA THR A 123 -3.09 -2.58 5.13
C THR A 123 -4.01 -3.42 6.01
N THR A 124 -3.71 -3.52 7.31
CA THR A 124 -4.52 -4.30 8.26
C THR A 124 -5.93 -3.76 8.36
N VAL A 125 -6.09 -2.46 8.62
CA VAL A 125 -7.43 -1.88 8.87
C VAL A 125 -8.30 -1.85 7.62
N ILE A 126 -7.71 -1.63 6.44
CA ILE A 126 -8.45 -1.66 5.17
C ILE A 126 -8.86 -3.10 4.84
N ALA A 127 -7.96 -4.08 5.00
CA ALA A 127 -8.29 -5.48 4.76
C ALA A 127 -9.41 -5.97 5.71
N ASP A 128 -9.37 -5.59 6.99
CA ASP A 128 -10.42 -5.92 7.95
C ASP A 128 -11.75 -5.26 7.59
N ALA A 129 -11.72 -3.98 7.21
CA ALA A 129 -12.92 -3.25 6.83
C ALA A 129 -13.61 -3.83 5.59
N LEU A 130 -12.83 -4.42 4.68
CA LEU A 130 -13.32 -5.06 3.45
C LEU A 130 -13.58 -6.56 3.60
N ASP A 131 -13.43 -7.12 4.80
CA ASP A 131 -13.57 -8.56 5.09
C ASP A 131 -12.60 -9.44 4.27
N LEU A 132 -11.38 -8.95 4.00
CA LEU A 132 -10.36 -9.65 3.22
C LEU A 132 -9.38 -10.41 4.13
N THR A 133 -8.89 -11.56 3.67
CA THR A 133 -7.68 -12.17 4.24
C THR A 133 -6.45 -11.37 3.82
N ILE A 134 -5.41 -11.36 4.67
CA ILE A 134 -4.12 -10.74 4.32
C ILE A 134 -3.21 -11.84 3.78
N ASP A 135 -3.41 -12.18 2.55
CA ASP A 135 -2.67 -13.19 1.79
C ASP A 135 -2.30 -12.68 0.40
N LEU A 136 -1.62 -13.49 -0.38
CA LEU A 136 -1.19 -13.12 -1.73
C LEU A 136 -2.37 -12.87 -2.69
N ASN A 137 -3.55 -13.43 -2.42
CA ASN A 137 -4.72 -13.21 -3.29
C ASN A 137 -5.30 -11.81 -3.13
N HIS A 138 -5.20 -11.21 -1.93
CA HIS A 138 -5.87 -9.96 -1.62
C HIS A 138 -4.93 -8.79 -1.38
N VAL A 139 -3.67 -9.05 -0.98
CA VAL A 139 -2.68 -8.00 -0.67
C VAL A 139 -1.37 -8.33 -1.35
N MET A 140 -0.95 -7.51 -2.29
CA MET A 140 0.30 -7.72 -3.00
C MET A 140 1.01 -6.41 -3.34
N SER A 141 2.33 -6.47 -3.48
CA SER A 141 3.11 -5.38 -4.04
C SER A 141 2.80 -5.21 -5.54
N HIS A 142 3.10 -4.04 -6.08
CA HIS A 142 2.99 -3.84 -7.53
C HIS A 142 3.90 -4.80 -8.30
N GLY A 143 5.09 -5.11 -7.76
CA GLY A 143 5.98 -6.09 -8.35
C GLY A 143 5.37 -7.48 -8.44
N GLU A 144 4.70 -7.94 -7.39
CA GLU A 144 3.98 -9.23 -7.39
C GLU A 144 2.83 -9.23 -8.40
N ALA A 145 2.08 -8.12 -8.51
CA ALA A 145 1.04 -7.96 -9.52
C ALA A 145 1.64 -7.95 -10.95
N GLY A 146 2.76 -7.26 -11.14
CA GLY A 146 3.48 -7.23 -12.41
C GLY A 146 4.03 -8.60 -12.83
N ASP A 147 4.39 -9.47 -11.88
CA ASP A 147 4.77 -10.87 -12.11
C ASP A 147 3.55 -11.80 -12.31
N ASN A 148 2.33 -11.26 -12.19
CA ASN A 148 1.07 -12.00 -12.35
C ASN A 148 0.82 -13.06 -11.26
N GLU A 149 1.30 -12.82 -10.04
CA GLU A 149 1.09 -13.72 -8.91
C GLU A 149 -0.39 -13.84 -8.51
N ASP A 150 -1.22 -12.89 -8.94
CA ASP A 150 -2.69 -12.89 -8.74
C ASP A 150 -3.46 -13.71 -9.78
N GLY A 151 -2.79 -14.19 -10.84
CA GLY A 151 -3.42 -14.95 -11.92
C GLY A 151 -4.44 -14.18 -12.75
N ILE A 152 -4.51 -12.85 -12.65
CA ILE A 152 -5.45 -12.03 -13.41
C ILE A 152 -5.04 -11.99 -14.90
N TYR A 153 -6.02 -12.22 -15.78
CA TYR A 153 -5.81 -12.12 -17.23
C TYR A 153 -6.56 -10.89 -17.81
N PRO A 154 -5.99 -10.19 -18.77
CA PRO A 154 -4.62 -10.32 -19.28
C PRO A 154 -3.61 -9.82 -18.26
N HIS A 155 -2.53 -10.55 -18.12
CA HIS A 155 -1.47 -10.21 -17.18
C HIS A 155 -0.59 -9.05 -17.66
N GLU A 156 0.09 -8.41 -16.71
CA GLU A 156 1.08 -7.38 -16.98
C GLU A 156 2.42 -8.06 -17.37
N PRO A 157 3.02 -7.73 -18.53
CA PRO A 157 4.25 -8.39 -18.97
C PRO A 157 5.52 -7.72 -18.39
N TYR A 158 5.41 -6.83 -17.44
CA TYR A 158 6.49 -5.94 -16.98
C TYR A 158 6.92 -6.19 -15.54
N GLY A 159 6.63 -7.35 -14.98
CA GLY A 159 7.01 -7.68 -13.62
C GLY A 159 8.51 -7.90 -13.41
N PRO A 160 9.01 -7.84 -12.18
CA PRO A 160 10.42 -7.99 -11.84
C PRO A 160 11.05 -9.28 -12.36
N LYS A 161 10.32 -10.38 -12.36
CA LYS A 161 10.80 -11.68 -12.88
C LYS A 161 10.95 -11.71 -14.41
N SER A 162 10.24 -10.83 -15.15
CA SER A 162 10.24 -10.80 -16.60
C SER A 162 11.13 -9.70 -17.20
N THR A 163 10.97 -8.45 -16.77
CA THR A 163 11.61 -7.28 -17.39
C THR A 163 12.28 -6.34 -16.40
N VAL A 164 12.20 -6.60 -15.10
CA VAL A 164 12.72 -5.71 -14.06
C VAL A 164 12.02 -4.33 -14.06
N GLU A 165 10.75 -4.33 -14.43
CA GLU A 165 9.85 -3.17 -14.31
C GLU A 165 8.75 -3.47 -13.29
N ARG A 166 8.02 -2.44 -12.87
CA ARG A 166 6.93 -2.57 -11.89
C ARG A 166 7.36 -3.32 -10.62
N TRP A 167 8.54 -2.97 -10.09
CA TRP A 167 9.21 -3.67 -8.99
C TRP A 167 9.12 -2.96 -7.64
N ASP A 168 8.25 -1.98 -7.54
CA ASP A 168 8.02 -1.25 -6.31
C ASP A 168 7.57 -2.19 -5.18
N LEU A 169 8.24 -2.03 -4.03
CA LEU A 169 8.14 -2.86 -2.83
C LEU A 169 8.53 -4.34 -3.02
N GLU A 170 9.34 -4.66 -4.02
CA GLU A 170 9.98 -5.98 -4.13
C GLU A 170 10.95 -6.25 -2.99
N TYR A 171 11.57 -5.21 -2.47
CA TYR A 171 12.37 -5.22 -1.24
C TYR A 171 12.20 -3.89 -0.51
N LEU A 172 12.48 -3.89 0.80
CA LEU A 172 12.15 -2.78 1.69
C LEU A 172 13.40 -2.04 2.21
N GLY A 173 14.59 -2.59 2.02
CA GLY A 173 15.84 -2.08 2.60
C GLY A 173 15.93 -2.30 4.11
N THR A 174 15.21 -3.30 4.64
CA THR A 174 15.25 -3.73 6.05
C THR A 174 16.05 -5.03 6.20
N ASP A 175 16.34 -5.43 7.43
CA ASP A 175 17.04 -6.71 7.69
C ASP A 175 16.24 -7.91 7.18
N GLU A 176 14.90 -7.83 7.21
CA GLU A 176 14.01 -8.90 6.72
C GLU A 176 13.84 -8.87 5.19
N SER A 177 14.08 -7.73 4.54
CA SER A 177 13.94 -7.57 3.08
C SER A 177 15.03 -6.62 2.56
N PRO A 178 16.32 -7.07 2.55
CA PRO A 178 17.46 -6.17 2.38
C PRO A 178 17.74 -5.75 0.95
N ALA A 179 17.42 -6.61 -0.04
CA ALA A 179 17.76 -6.36 -1.44
C ALA A 179 16.82 -7.10 -2.38
N TYR A 180 16.75 -6.62 -3.61
CA TYR A 180 16.02 -7.28 -4.67
C TYR A 180 16.59 -8.67 -4.99
N ASN A 181 15.72 -9.68 -4.93
CA ASN A 181 16.04 -11.03 -5.38
C ASN A 181 14.76 -11.69 -5.93
N PRO A 182 14.60 -11.83 -7.27
CA PRO A 182 13.38 -12.37 -7.86
C PRO A 182 13.12 -13.85 -7.57
N TYR A 183 14.08 -14.53 -6.94
CA TYR A 183 13.99 -15.96 -6.60
C TYR A 183 13.84 -16.22 -5.09
N ASP A 184 13.70 -15.16 -4.30
CA ASP A 184 13.60 -15.23 -2.85
C ASP A 184 12.24 -14.70 -2.39
N ASP A 185 11.23 -15.54 -2.47
CA ASP A 185 9.87 -15.18 -2.08
C ASP A 185 9.72 -14.97 -0.56
N GLU A 186 10.62 -15.54 0.26
CA GLU A 186 10.57 -15.41 1.73
C GLU A 186 10.89 -13.97 2.17
N HIS A 187 11.91 -13.35 1.57
CA HIS A 187 12.34 -11.99 1.90
C HIS A 187 11.78 -10.92 0.95
N ARG A 188 10.87 -11.30 0.08
CA ARG A 188 10.19 -10.39 -0.83
C ARG A 188 9.36 -9.37 -0.04
N GLY A 189 9.38 -8.10 -0.44
CA GLY A 189 8.74 -7.01 0.31
C GLY A 189 7.26 -7.25 0.59
N GLY A 190 6.50 -7.72 -0.40
CA GLY A 190 5.09 -8.08 -0.21
C GLY A 190 4.87 -9.17 0.84
N THR A 191 5.74 -10.17 0.90
CA THR A 191 5.69 -11.24 1.92
C THR A 191 5.91 -10.68 3.32
N ILE A 192 6.91 -9.82 3.49
CA ILE A 192 7.19 -9.16 4.79
C ILE A 192 6.02 -8.26 5.20
N ILE A 193 5.47 -7.46 4.27
CA ILE A 193 4.33 -6.59 4.57
C ILE A 193 3.12 -7.41 5.04
N ARG A 194 2.76 -8.48 4.34
CA ARG A 194 1.65 -9.38 4.73
C ARG A 194 1.89 -10.03 6.09
N ALA A 195 3.11 -10.48 6.38
CA ALA A 195 3.45 -11.06 7.67
C ALA A 195 3.28 -10.05 8.82
N LYS A 196 3.78 -8.82 8.65
CA LYS A 196 3.65 -7.74 9.65
C LYS A 196 2.19 -7.31 9.81
N ALA A 197 1.44 -7.15 8.73
CA ALA A 197 0.01 -6.80 8.79
C ALA A 197 -0.81 -7.89 9.50
N ASN A 198 -0.56 -9.16 9.23
CA ASN A 198 -1.18 -10.28 9.96
C ASN A 198 -0.79 -10.31 11.44
N TRP A 199 0.45 -9.94 11.77
CA TRP A 199 0.86 -9.80 13.16
C TRP A 199 0.06 -8.70 13.87
N TYR A 200 -0.12 -7.52 13.24
CA TYR A 200 -0.97 -6.45 13.76
C TYR A 200 -2.41 -6.90 13.96
N ARG A 201 -2.99 -7.59 12.97
CA ARG A 201 -4.34 -8.14 13.06
C ARG A 201 -4.50 -9.10 14.25
N SER A 202 -3.55 -9.99 14.45
CA SER A 202 -3.59 -11.02 15.49
C SER A 202 -3.35 -10.46 16.90
N TYR A 203 -2.42 -9.51 17.03
CA TYR A 203 -1.98 -9.00 18.33
C TYR A 203 -2.91 -7.92 18.87
N TYR A 204 -3.34 -6.98 18.04
CA TYR A 204 -4.16 -5.85 18.46
C TYR A 204 -5.65 -6.05 18.13
N GLY A 205 -5.97 -6.66 17.00
CA GLY A 205 -7.26 -6.55 16.39
C GLY A 205 -7.57 -5.12 15.93
N THR A 206 -8.49 -4.95 15.02
CA THR A 206 -8.75 -3.65 14.38
C THR A 206 -9.16 -2.55 15.35
N ALA A 207 -10.02 -2.86 16.33
CA ALA A 207 -10.48 -1.88 17.31
C ALA A 207 -9.34 -1.31 18.18
N LYS A 208 -8.42 -2.17 18.64
CA LYS A 208 -7.26 -1.74 19.45
C LYS A 208 -6.21 -1.00 18.63
N LEU A 209 -6.06 -1.32 17.34
CA LEU A 209 -5.20 -0.56 16.44
C LEU A 209 -5.70 0.88 16.30
N GLN A 210 -6.99 1.07 16.16
CA GLN A 210 -7.61 2.40 16.10
C GLN A 210 -7.34 3.20 17.36
N GLU A 211 -7.58 2.63 18.55
CA GLU A 211 -7.30 3.28 19.85
C GLU A 211 -5.81 3.62 20.03
N TYR A 212 -4.92 2.70 19.69
CA TYR A 212 -3.46 2.90 19.82
C TYR A 212 -2.97 4.07 18.97
N PHE A 213 -3.57 4.29 17.81
CA PHE A 213 -3.17 5.36 16.90
C PHE A 213 -3.76 6.71 17.26
N GLU A 214 -4.97 6.78 17.77
CA GLU A 214 -5.53 8.01 18.33
C GLU A 214 -4.62 8.53 19.47
N ASP A 215 -4.18 7.65 20.36
CA ASP A 215 -3.25 7.98 21.44
C ASP A 215 -1.85 8.40 20.95
N SER A 216 -1.30 7.75 19.94
CA SER A 216 0.01 8.08 19.39
C SER A 216 0.00 9.40 18.62
N GLN A 217 -1.08 9.69 17.88
CA GLN A 217 -1.27 10.97 17.18
C GLN A 217 -1.50 12.13 18.15
N HIS A 218 -2.15 11.89 19.30
CA HIS A 218 -2.27 12.90 20.35
C HIS A 218 -0.93 13.23 21.01
N LYS A 219 -0.06 12.23 21.22
CA LYS A 219 1.29 12.42 21.76
C LYS A 219 2.24 13.17 20.82
N ILE A 220 2.05 13.06 19.51
CA ILE A 220 2.84 13.81 18.51
C ILE A 220 2.39 15.27 18.42
N LYS A 221 1.10 15.55 18.60
CA LYS A 221 0.55 16.93 18.59
C LYS A 221 0.83 17.71 19.88
N SER A 222 1.23 17.05 20.96
CA SER A 222 1.52 17.66 22.26
C SER A 222 3.00 17.90 22.54
N LYS A 223 3.87 17.67 21.57
CA LYS A 223 5.30 18.03 21.57
C LYS A 223 5.60 19.05 20.48
#